data_210fb8365454918f95b77b17dcc0616b
#
_entry.id   210fb8365454918f95b77b17dcc0616b
#
_cell.length_a   1.000
_cell.length_b   1.000
_cell.length_c   1.000
_cell.angle_alpha   90.00
_cell.angle_beta   90.00
_cell.angle_gamma   90.00
#
_symmetry.space_group_name_H-M   'P 1'
#
loop_
_entity.id
_entity.type
_entity.pdbx_description
1 polymer ?
#
loop_
_entity_poly.entity_id
_entity_poly.type
_entity_poly.pdbx_seq_one_letter_code
_entity_poly.pdbx_strand_id
1 'polypeptide(L)'
;LLPYSGKILIATRYNGLFIYDGETVQKFNSVADSFMQHNRVFCAALNQSLLALGSVQDGVCLLDLEKDEMNVISINSGLQNKTVLSMSFDALNNLWLGLDNGIDCVHLSSPVSSLYGNKPVIGSGYSSIVYQGKLYLASNQGLYTTLPSTELNKEIPMTFVPGTGGQMWSFLNYDGKLFCASDNGVFVIDGDKMEHLDGIKGVRSLVPLN
;
A
#
# COMPACT_ATOMS: atom_id res chain seq x y z
N LEU A 1 -2.23 19.00 -21.25
CA LEU A 1 -1.00 19.31 -21.98
C LEU A 1 0.08 19.62 -20.96
N LEU A 2 1.24 18.98 -21.05
CA LEU A 2 2.31 19.08 -20.07
C LEU A 2 3.66 19.27 -20.79
N PRO A 3 4.50 20.22 -20.38
CA PRO A 3 5.84 20.34 -20.94
C PRO A 3 6.70 19.15 -20.50
N TYR A 4 7.37 18.47 -21.44
CA TYR A 4 8.23 17.32 -21.18
C TYR A 4 9.39 17.28 -22.16
N SER A 5 10.64 17.38 -21.66
CA SER A 5 11.87 17.27 -22.47
C SER A 5 11.87 18.14 -23.73
N GLY A 6 11.44 19.41 -23.63
CA GLY A 6 11.36 20.34 -24.76
C GLY A 6 10.23 20.10 -25.75
N LYS A 7 9.34 19.15 -25.45
CA LYS A 7 8.15 18.77 -26.21
C LYS A 7 6.89 18.95 -25.35
N ILE A 8 5.73 18.64 -25.92
CA ILE A 8 4.48 18.65 -25.17
C ILE A 8 3.97 17.21 -25.06
N LEU A 9 3.83 16.74 -23.83
CA LEU A 9 3.13 15.50 -23.51
C LEU A 9 1.63 15.78 -23.45
N ILE A 10 0.86 14.99 -24.17
CA ILE A 10 -0.60 15.08 -24.26
C ILE A 10 -1.19 13.86 -23.60
N ALA A 11 -1.83 14.03 -22.45
CA ALA A 11 -2.65 12.99 -21.82
C ALA A 11 -4.09 13.10 -22.34
N THR A 12 -4.62 12.01 -22.85
CA THR A 12 -6.00 11.94 -23.35
C THR A 12 -6.89 11.21 -22.36
N ARG A 13 -8.17 11.34 -22.52
CA ARG A 13 -9.15 10.70 -21.63
C ARG A 13 -9.15 9.17 -21.72
N TYR A 14 -8.97 8.62 -22.95
CA TYR A 14 -9.11 7.19 -23.24
C TYR A 14 -8.02 6.61 -24.15
N ASN A 15 -7.39 7.47 -24.97
CA ASN A 15 -6.51 7.00 -26.05
C ASN A 15 -5.04 6.93 -25.68
N GLY A 16 -4.73 7.07 -24.38
CA GLY A 16 -3.36 7.03 -23.87
C GLY A 16 -2.63 8.36 -24.05
N LEU A 17 -1.32 8.28 -24.11
CA LEU A 17 -0.41 9.42 -24.17
C LEU A 17 0.09 9.67 -25.59
N PHE A 18 0.35 10.95 -25.89
CA PHE A 18 0.97 11.38 -27.15
C PHE A 18 2.04 12.43 -26.86
N ILE A 19 3.00 12.55 -27.77
CA ILE A 19 4.00 13.61 -27.76
C ILE A 19 3.85 14.46 -29.02
N TYR A 20 3.84 15.77 -28.81
CA TYR A 20 3.94 16.77 -29.86
C TYR A 20 5.32 17.42 -29.80
N ASP A 21 6.07 17.33 -30.90
CA ASP A 21 7.46 17.84 -31.04
C ASP A 21 7.57 19.24 -31.64
N GLY A 22 6.46 19.89 -31.95
CA GLY A 22 6.35 21.17 -32.63
C GLY A 22 5.85 21.04 -34.07
N GLU A 23 5.92 19.86 -34.67
CA GLU A 23 5.51 19.58 -36.04
C GLU A 23 4.48 18.44 -36.12
N THR A 24 4.75 17.34 -35.41
CA THR A 24 3.94 16.11 -35.49
C THR A 24 3.47 15.66 -34.12
N VAL A 25 2.33 14.94 -34.10
CA VAL A 25 1.82 14.26 -32.91
C VAL A 25 2.04 12.76 -33.07
N GLN A 26 2.77 12.16 -32.13
CA GLN A 26 3.08 10.74 -32.15
C GLN A 26 2.56 10.05 -30.89
N LYS A 27 2.12 8.80 -31.03
CA LYS A 27 1.70 7.98 -29.89
C LYS A 27 2.90 7.73 -28.97
N PHE A 28 2.74 7.95 -27.69
CA PHE A 28 3.67 7.54 -26.63
C PHE A 28 3.09 6.31 -25.95
N ASN A 29 3.57 5.12 -26.31
CA ASN A 29 3.11 3.88 -25.72
C ASN A 29 3.67 3.74 -24.32
N SER A 30 2.84 3.35 -23.36
CA SER A 30 3.24 3.15 -21.97
C SER A 30 2.39 2.07 -21.29
N VAL A 31 2.90 1.53 -20.19
CA VAL A 31 2.15 0.60 -19.33
C VAL A 31 0.84 1.20 -18.77
N ALA A 32 0.71 2.54 -18.77
CA ALA A 32 -0.50 3.23 -18.32
C ALA A 32 -1.64 3.25 -19.36
N ASP A 33 -1.42 2.80 -20.60
CA ASP A 33 -2.46 2.82 -21.64
C ASP A 33 -3.71 2.03 -21.20
N SER A 34 -3.55 0.88 -20.56
CA SER A 34 -4.67 0.09 -20.03
C SER A 34 -5.43 0.82 -18.93
N PHE A 35 -4.73 1.48 -18.01
CA PHE A 35 -5.35 2.30 -16.97
C PHE A 35 -6.19 3.42 -17.59
N MET A 36 -5.63 4.15 -18.55
CA MET A 36 -6.31 5.27 -19.22
C MET A 36 -7.56 4.82 -19.97
N GLN A 37 -7.53 3.68 -20.65
CA GLN A 37 -8.67 3.14 -21.39
C GLN A 37 -9.86 2.81 -20.48
N HIS A 38 -9.60 2.28 -19.28
CA HIS A 38 -10.64 1.79 -18.38
C HIS A 38 -11.14 2.84 -17.38
N ASN A 39 -10.30 3.82 -16.98
CA ASN A 39 -10.57 4.62 -15.79
C ASN A 39 -10.93 6.11 -16.07
N ARG A 40 -11.03 6.52 -17.33
CA ARG A 40 -11.43 7.89 -17.72
C ARG A 40 -10.55 8.96 -17.09
N VAL A 41 -9.35 9.15 -17.61
CA VAL A 41 -8.44 10.20 -17.13
C VAL A 41 -9.10 11.58 -17.27
N PHE A 42 -9.08 12.36 -16.20
CA PHE A 42 -9.69 13.67 -16.09
C PHE A 42 -8.65 14.79 -15.99
N CYS A 43 -7.60 14.58 -15.22
CA CYS A 43 -6.52 15.53 -15.02
C CYS A 43 -5.15 14.84 -15.02
N ALA A 44 -4.11 15.63 -15.22
CA ALA A 44 -2.74 15.14 -15.21
C ALA A 44 -1.80 16.23 -14.65
N ALA A 45 -0.77 15.79 -13.94
CA ALA A 45 0.32 16.63 -13.46
C ALA A 45 1.66 15.92 -13.72
N LEU A 46 2.71 16.68 -14.00
CA LEU A 46 4.04 16.16 -14.29
C LEU A 46 5.05 16.85 -13.38
N ASN A 47 5.91 16.07 -12.76
CA ASN A 47 7.09 16.53 -12.05
C ASN A 47 8.30 15.72 -12.50
N GLN A 48 9.22 16.33 -13.23
CA GLN A 48 10.34 15.67 -13.88
C GLN A 48 9.89 14.51 -14.79
N SER A 49 10.22 13.27 -14.46
CA SER A 49 9.76 12.07 -15.18
C SER A 49 8.50 11.42 -14.60
N LEU A 50 8.03 11.89 -13.43
CA LEU A 50 6.87 11.31 -12.77
C LEU A 50 5.58 11.98 -13.26
N LEU A 51 4.81 11.26 -14.06
CA LEU A 51 3.48 11.65 -14.54
C LEU A 51 2.40 11.09 -13.61
N ALA A 52 1.58 11.98 -13.07
CA ALA A 52 0.35 11.61 -12.35
C ALA A 52 -0.86 11.76 -13.30
N LEU A 53 -1.69 10.73 -13.38
CA LEU A 53 -2.91 10.67 -14.19
C LEU A 53 -4.11 10.43 -13.25
N GLY A 54 -4.88 11.48 -12.99
CA GLY A 54 -6.08 11.40 -12.16
C GLY A 54 -7.28 10.92 -12.95
N SER A 55 -8.00 9.95 -12.40
CA SER A 55 -9.13 9.33 -13.05
C SER A 55 -10.45 9.59 -12.33
N VAL A 56 -11.57 9.32 -13.03
CA VAL A 56 -12.91 9.39 -12.44
C VAL A 56 -13.29 8.08 -11.73
N GLN A 57 -12.63 6.96 -12.03
CA GLN A 57 -13.11 5.64 -11.62
C GLN A 57 -12.19 4.91 -10.62
N ASP A 58 -10.88 5.18 -10.64
CA ASP A 58 -9.92 4.43 -9.81
C ASP A 58 -8.70 5.26 -9.38
N GLY A 59 -8.96 6.42 -8.78
CA GLY A 59 -7.92 7.24 -8.16
C GLY A 59 -6.90 7.79 -9.15
N VAL A 60 -5.61 7.67 -8.81
CA VAL A 60 -4.49 8.24 -9.57
C VAL A 60 -3.48 7.17 -9.97
N CYS A 61 -3.09 7.16 -11.23
CA CYS A 61 -1.96 6.39 -11.73
C CYS A 61 -0.71 7.27 -11.70
N LEU A 62 0.35 6.80 -11.08
CA LEU A 62 1.69 7.37 -11.11
C LEU A 62 2.51 6.57 -12.12
N LEU A 63 2.99 7.22 -13.17
CA LEU A 63 3.80 6.64 -14.23
C LEU A 63 5.19 7.29 -14.24
N ASP A 64 6.23 6.52 -14.06
CA ASP A 64 7.61 6.95 -14.34
C ASP A 64 7.86 6.83 -15.85
N LEU A 65 7.98 7.95 -16.53
CA LEU A 65 8.14 8.03 -17.98
C LEU A 65 9.49 7.52 -18.48
N GLU A 66 10.51 7.43 -17.62
CA GLU A 66 11.85 6.94 -17.99
C GLU A 66 11.95 5.42 -17.83
N LYS A 67 11.31 4.86 -16.81
CA LYS A 67 11.34 3.42 -16.51
C LYS A 67 10.19 2.66 -17.13
N ASP A 68 9.13 3.35 -17.54
CA ASP A 68 7.84 2.78 -17.95
C ASP A 68 7.25 1.86 -16.87
N GLU A 69 7.32 2.30 -15.62
CA GLU A 69 6.74 1.64 -14.46
C GLU A 69 5.57 2.45 -13.95
N MET A 70 4.48 1.78 -13.58
CA MET A 70 3.31 2.45 -13.03
C MET A 70 2.88 1.88 -11.69
N ASN A 71 2.25 2.76 -10.90
CA ASN A 71 1.61 2.42 -9.65
C ASN A 71 0.27 3.14 -9.52
N VAL A 72 -0.75 2.47 -9.00
CA VAL A 72 -2.08 3.04 -8.82
C VAL A 72 -2.36 3.27 -7.34
N ILE A 73 -2.71 4.50 -6.99
CA ILE A 73 -3.18 4.88 -5.67
C ILE A 73 -4.69 5.06 -5.74
N SER A 74 -5.41 4.19 -5.03
CA SER A 74 -6.86 4.12 -5.03
C SER A 74 -7.43 4.21 -3.61
N ILE A 75 -8.72 4.01 -3.45
CA ILE A 75 -9.37 3.86 -2.14
C ILE A 75 -8.69 2.75 -1.32
N ASN A 76 -8.26 1.66 -1.98
CA ASN A 76 -7.56 0.56 -1.31
C ASN A 76 -6.19 0.97 -0.75
N SER A 77 -5.60 2.03 -1.32
CA SER A 77 -4.33 2.61 -0.87
C SER A 77 -4.52 3.78 0.11
N GLY A 78 -5.77 4.10 0.49
CA GLY A 78 -6.08 5.13 1.49
C GLY A 78 -6.65 6.44 0.94
N LEU A 79 -6.95 6.56 -0.36
CA LEU A 79 -7.67 7.74 -0.87
C LEU A 79 -9.09 7.81 -0.29
N GLN A 80 -9.54 9.01 0.04
CA GLN A 80 -10.89 9.27 0.53
C GLN A 80 -11.96 9.09 -0.56
N ASN A 81 -11.61 9.33 -1.82
CA ASN A 81 -12.52 9.21 -2.96
C ASN A 81 -11.77 8.72 -4.21
N LYS A 82 -12.43 7.90 -5.04
CA LYS A 82 -11.86 7.37 -6.28
C LYS A 82 -11.79 8.39 -7.42
N THR A 83 -12.57 9.47 -7.35
CA THR A 83 -12.67 10.47 -8.40
C THR A 83 -11.72 11.62 -8.13
N VAL A 84 -10.72 11.79 -9.00
CA VAL A 84 -9.71 12.84 -8.93
C VAL A 84 -9.99 13.88 -10.01
N LEU A 85 -10.30 15.12 -9.61
CA LEU A 85 -10.70 16.20 -10.49
C LEU A 85 -9.56 17.19 -10.78
N SER A 86 -8.62 17.33 -9.86
CA SER A 86 -7.44 18.19 -10.03
C SER A 86 -6.25 17.63 -9.27
N MET A 87 -5.05 18.04 -9.66
CA MET A 87 -3.84 17.64 -8.95
C MET A 87 -2.69 18.60 -9.20
N SER A 88 -1.76 18.65 -8.24
CA SER A 88 -0.53 19.41 -8.35
C SER A 88 0.55 18.81 -7.45
N PHE A 89 1.80 18.85 -7.92
CA PHE A 89 2.95 18.56 -7.07
C PHE A 89 3.34 19.82 -6.28
N ASP A 90 3.71 19.66 -5.03
CA ASP A 90 4.31 20.74 -4.23
C ASP A 90 5.84 20.74 -4.32
N ALA A 91 6.47 21.72 -3.65
CA ALA A 91 7.92 21.87 -3.64
C ALA A 91 8.65 20.72 -2.90
N LEU A 92 7.96 19.94 -2.09
CA LEU A 92 8.49 18.77 -1.39
C LEU A 92 8.20 17.46 -2.15
N ASN A 93 7.71 17.56 -3.38
CA ASN A 93 7.33 16.44 -4.23
C ASN A 93 6.16 15.61 -3.66
N ASN A 94 5.30 16.19 -2.81
CA ASN A 94 4.03 15.57 -2.47
C ASN A 94 3.01 15.85 -3.58
N LEU A 95 2.11 14.91 -3.81
CA LEU A 95 1.04 15.06 -4.78
C LEU A 95 -0.28 15.42 -4.06
N TRP A 96 -0.75 16.62 -4.32
CA TRP A 96 -2.04 17.10 -3.83
C TRP A 96 -3.14 16.77 -4.83
N LEU A 97 -4.24 16.19 -4.34
CA LEU A 97 -5.37 15.72 -5.11
C LEU A 97 -6.62 16.46 -4.66
N GLY A 98 -7.28 17.16 -5.59
CA GLY A 98 -8.64 17.63 -5.43
C GLY A 98 -9.61 16.54 -5.89
N LEU A 99 -10.34 15.97 -4.95
CA LEU A 99 -11.28 14.88 -5.19
C LEU A 99 -12.69 15.42 -5.43
N ASP A 100 -13.60 14.58 -5.89
CA ASP A 100 -15.03 14.92 -5.98
C ASP A 100 -15.61 15.28 -4.59
N ASN A 101 -15.06 14.70 -3.54
CA ASN A 101 -15.36 15.05 -2.16
C ASN A 101 -14.08 15.00 -1.31
N GLY A 102 -13.51 16.16 -0.99
CA GLY A 102 -12.34 16.31 -0.16
C GLY A 102 -11.04 16.58 -0.91
N ILE A 103 -9.96 16.65 -0.15
CA ILE A 103 -8.59 16.88 -0.62
C ILE A 103 -7.70 15.85 0.05
N ASP A 104 -6.87 15.16 -0.74
CA ASP A 104 -5.83 14.27 -0.24
C ASP A 104 -4.44 14.81 -0.57
N CYS A 105 -3.48 14.49 0.29
CA CYS A 105 -2.07 14.72 0.07
C CYS A 105 -1.33 13.38 0.11
N VAL A 106 -0.72 13.02 -1.00
CA VAL A 106 0.07 11.79 -1.14
C VAL A 106 1.54 12.12 -0.94
N HIS A 107 2.13 11.60 0.12
CA HIS A 107 3.55 11.74 0.43
C HIS A 107 4.37 10.67 -0.32
N LEU A 108 4.85 11.01 -1.51
CA LEU A 108 5.54 10.05 -2.40
C LEU A 108 6.91 9.58 -1.88
N SER A 109 7.56 10.37 -1.04
CA SER A 109 8.86 10.06 -0.43
C SER A 109 8.76 9.51 0.99
N SER A 110 7.54 9.26 1.49
CA SER A 110 7.36 8.74 2.85
C SER A 110 7.91 7.33 2.98
N PRO A 111 8.77 7.04 3.96
CA PRO A 111 9.20 5.68 4.28
C PRO A 111 8.12 4.89 5.01
N VAL A 112 6.97 5.51 5.33
CA VAL A 112 5.86 4.90 6.06
C VAL A 112 4.82 4.41 5.07
N SER A 113 4.47 3.14 5.16
CA SER A 113 3.38 2.51 4.41
C SER A 113 2.24 2.16 5.36
N SER A 114 1.00 2.35 4.92
CA SER A 114 -0.19 1.90 5.63
C SER A 114 -0.66 0.58 5.04
N LEU A 115 -0.86 -0.41 5.91
CA LEU A 115 -1.43 -1.69 5.53
C LEU A 115 -2.94 -1.64 5.77
N TYR A 116 -3.68 -1.10 4.79
CA TYR A 116 -5.14 -1.17 4.78
C TYR A 116 -5.55 -2.16 3.70
N GLY A 117 -6.11 -3.28 4.09
CA GLY A 117 -6.78 -4.17 3.16
C GLY A 117 -8.30 -4.00 3.27
N ASN A 118 -9.00 -4.00 2.16
CA ASN A 118 -10.47 -4.05 2.14
C ASN A 118 -11.03 -5.41 2.60
N LYS A 119 -10.18 -6.31 3.12
CA LYS A 119 -10.54 -7.67 3.58
C LYS A 119 -9.55 -8.13 4.66
N PRO A 120 -10.00 -9.01 5.51
CA PRO A 120 -10.98 -8.89 6.56
C PRO A 120 -10.49 -7.94 7.64
N VAL A 121 -11.40 -7.43 8.42
CA VAL A 121 -11.09 -6.57 9.58
C VAL A 121 -10.09 -7.30 10.47
N ILE A 122 -8.82 -6.93 10.40
CA ILE A 122 -7.75 -7.45 11.26
C ILE A 122 -8.02 -7.03 12.71
N GLY A 123 -8.89 -6.03 12.88
CA GLY A 123 -9.20 -5.44 14.17
C GLY A 123 -8.13 -4.45 14.64
N SER A 124 -8.05 -4.28 15.95
CA SER A 124 -7.03 -3.43 16.58
C SER A 124 -5.73 -4.23 16.70
N GLY A 125 -4.65 -3.74 16.08
CA GLY A 125 -3.31 -4.30 16.23
C GLY A 125 -2.69 -3.88 17.57
N TYR A 126 -2.10 -4.83 18.27
CA TYR A 126 -1.45 -4.59 19.56
C TYR A 126 0.07 -4.71 19.47
N SER A 127 0.57 -5.59 18.66
CA SER A 127 2.01 -5.84 18.50
C SER A 127 2.32 -6.39 17.12
N SER A 128 3.54 -6.15 16.65
CA SER A 128 4.05 -6.73 15.42
C SER A 128 5.52 -7.13 15.56
N ILE A 129 5.93 -8.13 14.81
CA ILE A 129 7.32 -8.59 14.78
C ILE A 129 7.64 -9.22 13.43
N VAL A 130 8.87 -9.05 12.97
CA VAL A 130 9.42 -9.84 11.86
C VAL A 130 10.19 -11.03 12.45
N TYR A 131 9.76 -12.22 12.08
CA TYR A 131 10.37 -13.47 12.53
C TYR A 131 10.51 -14.43 11.36
N GLN A 132 11.73 -14.93 11.13
CA GLN A 132 12.08 -15.82 10.01
C GLN A 132 11.56 -15.32 8.64
N GLY A 133 11.71 -14.00 8.39
CA GLY A 133 11.33 -13.37 7.13
C GLY A 133 9.82 -13.15 6.93
N LYS A 134 8.97 -13.52 7.90
CA LYS A 134 7.52 -13.23 7.91
C LYS A 134 7.22 -12.11 8.91
N LEU A 135 6.30 -11.21 8.54
CA LEU A 135 5.72 -10.24 9.46
C LEU A 135 4.52 -10.89 10.17
N TYR A 136 4.54 -10.86 11.49
CA TYR A 136 3.43 -11.28 12.34
C TYR A 136 2.76 -10.07 12.97
N LEU A 137 1.43 -10.08 13.02
CA LEU A 137 0.60 -9.03 13.62
C LEU A 137 -0.34 -9.67 14.65
N ALA A 138 -0.21 -9.26 15.90
CA ALA A 138 -1.11 -9.61 16.99
C ALA A 138 -2.25 -8.61 17.07
N SER A 139 -3.49 -9.09 17.06
CA SER A 139 -4.69 -8.24 17.08
C SER A 139 -5.75 -8.76 18.06
N ASN A 140 -6.85 -8.00 18.21
CA ASN A 140 -8.00 -8.44 18.98
C ASN A 140 -8.84 -9.54 18.30
N GLN A 141 -8.53 -9.87 17.04
CA GLN A 141 -9.22 -10.91 16.26
C GLN A 141 -8.38 -12.20 16.13
N GLY A 142 -7.08 -12.13 16.44
CA GLY A 142 -6.16 -13.26 16.32
C GLY A 142 -4.79 -12.84 15.81
N LEU A 143 -4.03 -13.83 15.41
CA LEU A 143 -2.71 -13.68 14.83
C LEU A 143 -2.82 -13.69 13.30
N TYR A 144 -2.14 -12.74 12.67
CA TYR A 144 -2.03 -12.64 11.21
C TYR A 144 -0.57 -12.67 10.79
N THR A 145 -0.31 -13.14 9.58
CA THR A 145 1.03 -13.18 9.02
C THR A 145 1.03 -12.80 7.54
N THR A 146 2.14 -12.24 7.10
CA THR A 146 2.41 -11.93 5.70
C THR A 146 3.92 -11.91 5.42
N LEU A 147 4.30 -11.94 4.15
CA LEU A 147 5.66 -11.63 3.75
C LEU A 147 5.82 -10.11 3.67
N PRO A 148 6.85 -9.53 4.33
CA PRO A 148 7.16 -8.12 4.16
C PRO A 148 7.41 -7.81 2.68
N SER A 149 6.85 -6.72 2.18
CA SER A 149 7.12 -6.23 0.83
C SER A 149 7.77 -4.87 0.91
N THR A 150 8.78 -4.64 0.07
CA THR A 150 9.38 -3.33 -0.16
C THR A 150 8.72 -2.58 -1.31
N GLU A 151 7.80 -3.22 -2.03
CA GLU A 151 7.04 -2.58 -3.09
C GLU A 151 6.05 -1.60 -2.47
N LEU A 152 6.20 -0.32 -2.84
CA LEU A 152 5.30 0.75 -2.41
C LEU A 152 3.91 0.52 -3.03
N ASN A 153 2.86 0.74 -2.22
CA ASN A 153 1.45 0.70 -2.62
C ASN A 153 0.94 -0.66 -3.17
N LYS A 154 1.64 -1.75 -2.89
CA LYS A 154 1.11 -3.08 -3.15
C LYS A 154 0.24 -3.51 -1.96
N GLU A 155 -0.98 -3.97 -2.26
CA GLU A 155 -1.80 -4.61 -1.24
C GLU A 155 -1.06 -5.83 -0.68
N ILE A 156 -0.74 -5.81 0.61
CA ILE A 156 -0.06 -6.92 1.27
C ILE A 156 -1.14 -7.80 1.90
N PRO A 157 -1.44 -8.97 1.34
CA PRO A 157 -2.46 -9.86 1.89
C PRO A 157 -2.01 -10.38 3.25
N MET A 158 -2.79 -10.07 4.29
CA MET A 158 -2.59 -10.64 5.62
C MET A 158 -3.36 -11.95 5.72
N THR A 159 -2.69 -13.01 6.12
CA THR A 159 -3.27 -14.34 6.30
C THR A 159 -3.51 -14.60 7.78
N PHE A 160 -4.74 -14.95 8.13
CA PHE A 160 -5.06 -15.38 9.49
C PHE A 160 -4.36 -16.71 9.82
N VAL A 161 -3.77 -16.81 11.00
CA VAL A 161 -3.15 -18.05 11.48
C VAL A 161 -4.23 -18.89 12.17
N PRO A 162 -4.61 -20.06 11.62
CA PRO A 162 -5.67 -20.88 12.18
C PRO A 162 -5.40 -21.27 13.64
N GLY A 163 -6.46 -21.32 14.46
CA GLY A 163 -6.38 -21.69 15.87
C GLY A 163 -6.01 -20.54 16.82
N THR A 164 -5.71 -19.34 16.31
CA THR A 164 -5.30 -18.20 17.14
C THR A 164 -6.40 -17.16 17.37
N GLY A 165 -7.67 -17.54 17.19
CA GLY A 165 -8.80 -16.61 17.40
C GLY A 165 -8.84 -16.03 18.80
N GLY A 166 -9.14 -14.72 18.90
CA GLY A 166 -9.19 -13.97 20.15
C GLY A 166 -8.06 -12.96 20.30
N GLN A 167 -7.92 -12.41 21.49
CA GLN A 167 -6.96 -11.32 21.72
C GLN A 167 -5.53 -11.83 21.83
N MET A 168 -4.68 -11.34 20.94
CA MET A 168 -3.23 -11.55 20.90
C MET A 168 -2.54 -10.27 21.32
N TRP A 169 -1.63 -10.30 22.31
CA TRP A 169 -1.17 -9.10 22.98
C TRP A 169 0.25 -8.69 22.61
N SER A 170 1.20 -9.61 22.73
CA SER A 170 2.61 -9.30 22.57
C SER A 170 3.40 -10.48 22.05
N PHE A 171 4.59 -10.21 21.55
CA PHE A 171 5.55 -11.20 21.09
C PHE A 171 6.81 -11.17 21.92
N LEU A 172 7.44 -12.34 22.02
CA LEU A 172 8.81 -12.52 22.51
C LEU A 172 9.53 -13.46 21.55
N ASN A 173 10.62 -12.99 20.95
CA ASN A 173 11.56 -13.87 20.24
C ASN A 173 12.64 -14.32 21.25
N TYR A 174 12.66 -15.59 21.55
CA TYR A 174 13.60 -16.17 22.52
C TYR A 174 14.02 -17.57 22.11
N ASP A 175 15.31 -17.85 22.17
CA ASP A 175 15.93 -19.13 21.81
C ASP A 175 15.48 -19.66 20.43
N GLY A 176 15.47 -18.75 19.43
CA GLY A 176 15.10 -19.08 18.06
C GLY A 176 13.62 -19.39 17.82
N LYS A 177 12.76 -19.22 18.82
CA LYS A 177 11.31 -19.42 18.74
C LYS A 177 10.56 -18.12 18.97
N LEU A 178 9.39 -17.99 18.35
CA LEU A 178 8.51 -16.87 18.56
C LEU A 178 7.36 -17.26 19.50
N PHE A 179 7.29 -16.58 20.63
CA PHE A 179 6.21 -16.74 21.61
C PHE A 179 5.20 -15.61 21.41
N CYS A 180 3.91 -15.93 21.41
CA CYS A 180 2.82 -14.96 21.34
C CYS A 180 1.91 -15.07 22.56
N ALA A 181 1.82 -14.00 23.34
CA ALA A 181 0.94 -13.90 24.51
C ALA A 181 -0.49 -13.64 24.10
N SER A 182 -1.44 -14.36 24.70
CA SER A 182 -2.87 -14.22 24.41
C SER A 182 -3.74 -14.39 25.65
N ASP A 183 -5.02 -14.03 25.52
CA ASP A 183 -6.01 -14.32 26.57
C ASP A 183 -6.22 -15.83 26.78
N ASN A 184 -5.98 -16.63 25.76
CA ASN A 184 -6.17 -18.08 25.80
C ASN A 184 -4.91 -18.86 26.23
N GLY A 185 -3.77 -18.21 26.36
CA GLY A 185 -2.50 -18.85 26.71
C GLY A 185 -1.33 -18.26 25.94
N VAL A 186 -0.33 -19.08 25.70
CA VAL A 186 0.86 -18.73 24.93
C VAL A 186 0.94 -19.62 23.69
N PHE A 187 1.07 -19.02 22.53
CA PHE A 187 1.39 -19.73 21.30
C PHE A 187 2.88 -19.67 21.05
N VAL A 188 3.47 -20.80 20.66
CA VAL A 188 4.87 -20.94 20.31
C VAL A 188 4.96 -21.29 18.85
N ILE A 189 5.68 -20.49 18.08
CA ILE A 189 5.93 -20.68 16.66
C ILE A 189 7.39 -21.02 16.45
N ASP A 190 7.63 -22.17 15.82
CA ASP A 190 8.95 -22.69 15.49
C ASP A 190 8.94 -23.15 14.02
N GLY A 191 9.44 -22.28 13.12
CA GLY A 191 9.27 -22.46 11.68
C GLY A 191 7.81 -22.46 11.25
N ASP A 192 7.37 -23.56 10.65
CA ASP A 192 5.97 -23.75 10.23
C ASP A 192 5.11 -24.47 11.29
N LYS A 193 5.67 -24.82 12.42
CA LYS A 193 4.95 -25.46 13.52
C LYS A 193 4.46 -24.42 14.51
N MET A 194 3.24 -24.64 14.99
CA MET A 194 2.65 -23.85 16.05
C MET A 194 2.17 -24.79 17.15
N GLU A 195 2.55 -24.47 18.38
CA GLU A 195 2.12 -25.16 19.59
C GLU A 195 1.37 -24.17 20.49
N HIS A 196 0.32 -24.63 21.16
CA HIS A 196 -0.41 -23.87 22.15
C HIS A 196 -0.07 -24.43 23.55
N LEU A 197 0.46 -23.58 24.40
CA LEU A 197 0.74 -23.94 25.79
C LEU A 197 -0.51 -23.71 26.63
N ASP A 198 -1.18 -24.81 26.94
CA ASP A 198 -2.41 -24.82 27.74
C ASP A 198 -2.13 -24.58 29.23
N GLY A 199 -3.18 -24.22 29.97
CA GLY A 199 -3.14 -24.07 31.43
C GLY A 199 -2.77 -22.69 31.94
N ILE A 200 -2.29 -21.78 31.07
CA ILE A 200 -2.00 -20.39 31.38
C ILE A 200 -2.98 -19.51 30.59
N LYS A 201 -3.74 -18.63 31.26
CA LYS A 201 -4.71 -17.73 30.62
C LYS A 201 -4.42 -16.28 30.96
N GLY A 202 -4.88 -15.38 30.11
CA GLY A 202 -4.78 -13.92 30.32
C GLY A 202 -3.35 -13.41 30.28
N VAL A 203 -2.50 -13.97 29.41
CA VAL A 203 -1.11 -13.56 29.28
C VAL A 203 -1.00 -12.29 28.45
N ARG A 204 -0.50 -11.20 29.02
CA ARG A 204 -0.35 -9.88 28.38
C ARG A 204 1.04 -9.63 27.85
N SER A 205 2.04 -10.10 28.57
CA SER A 205 3.44 -9.85 28.25
C SER A 205 4.30 -11.05 28.64
N LEU A 206 5.38 -11.22 27.89
CA LEU A 206 6.39 -12.25 28.10
C LEU A 206 7.75 -11.58 28.24
N VAL A 207 8.51 -11.97 29.24
CA VAL A 207 9.87 -11.48 29.46
C VAL A 207 10.80 -12.66 29.70
N PRO A 208 12.01 -12.64 29.15
CA PRO A 208 12.99 -13.67 29.45
C PRO A 208 13.47 -13.51 30.93
N LEU A 209 13.69 -14.59 31.59
CA LEU A 209 14.44 -14.60 32.88
C LEU A 209 15.90 -14.86 32.57
N ASN A 210 16.77 -13.99 33.05
CA ASN A 210 18.23 -14.14 32.97
C ASN A 210 18.72 -15.15 34.01
#